data_6b865e91386d548a01e077e3cdff6097
#
_entry.id   6b865e91386d548a01e077e3cdff6097
#
_cell.length_a   1.000
_cell.length_b   1.000
_cell.length_c   1.000
_cell.angle_alpha   90.00
_cell.angle_beta   90.00
_cell.angle_gamma   90.00
#
_symmetry.space_group_name_H-M   'P 1'
#
loop_
_entity.id
_entity.type
_entity.pdbx_description
1 polymer ?
#
loop_
_entity_poly.entity_id
_entity_poly.type
_entity_poly.pdbx_seq_one_letter_code
_entity_poly.pdbx_strand_id
1 'polypeptide(L)'
;LVEGDEHVIHTAKKPENEIPSRINIPDFAHLLPPEIRSFTKTIQDDEHLSFLQGGGHGGSHPHMVHEFVTALAEDREPWPNAVKSANWTCLGICAHESAMKGGERVRLPEFTIESKG
;
A
#
# COMPACT_ATOMS: atom_id res chain seq x y z
N LEU A 1 10.21 11.11 -14.92
CA LEU A 1 11.03 11.82 -13.93
C LEU A 1 10.07 12.59 -13.04
N VAL A 2 9.80 12.08 -11.87
CA VAL A 2 9.10 12.80 -10.81
C VAL A 2 10.18 13.51 -10.03
N GLU A 3 10.37 14.80 -10.23
CA GLU A 3 11.13 15.65 -9.35
C GLU A 3 10.24 15.98 -8.14
N GLY A 4 10.43 15.27 -7.10
CA GLY A 4 10.01 15.62 -5.76
C GLY A 4 11.09 15.14 -4.84
N ASP A 5 11.69 16.04 -4.11
CA ASP A 5 12.75 15.91 -3.12
C ASP A 5 13.52 14.57 -3.08
N GLU A 6 14.68 14.56 -3.70
CA GLU A 6 15.86 13.67 -3.55
C GLU A 6 15.69 12.15 -3.62
N HIS A 7 14.54 11.60 -3.99
CA HIS A 7 14.44 10.18 -4.28
C HIS A 7 14.21 9.92 -5.77
N VAL A 8 15.30 10.08 -6.53
CA VAL A 8 15.34 9.56 -7.91
C VAL A 8 15.35 8.05 -7.84
N ILE A 9 14.22 7.43 -8.18
CA ILE A 9 14.24 5.98 -8.46
C ILE A 9 14.98 5.80 -9.79
N HIS A 10 16.28 5.62 -9.69
CA HIS A 10 17.05 5.13 -10.82
C HIS A 10 16.65 3.67 -11.05
N THR A 11 15.85 3.40 -12.05
CA THR A 11 15.80 2.08 -12.68
C THR A 11 17.10 1.88 -13.46
N ALA A 12 18.24 1.86 -12.75
CA ALA A 12 19.45 1.33 -13.32
C ALA A 12 19.16 -0.12 -13.72
N LYS A 13 19.41 -0.49 -14.98
CA LYS A 13 19.47 -1.91 -15.36
C LYS A 13 20.39 -2.62 -14.38
N LYS A 14 19.80 -3.34 -13.43
CA LYS A 14 20.57 -4.25 -12.58
C LYS A 14 21.17 -5.33 -13.45
N PRO A 15 22.40 -5.77 -13.18
CA PRO A 15 22.93 -6.97 -13.81
C PRO A 15 21.92 -8.10 -13.61
N GLU A 16 21.70 -8.90 -14.64
CA GLU A 16 20.61 -9.87 -14.80
C GLU A 16 20.44 -10.91 -13.68
N ASN A 17 21.30 -10.92 -12.66
CA ASN A 17 21.36 -11.96 -11.62
C ASN A 17 21.19 -11.47 -10.19
N GLU A 18 20.92 -10.18 -9.94
CA GLU A 18 20.60 -9.72 -8.59
C GLU A 18 19.07 -9.59 -8.41
N ILE A 19 18.49 -10.61 -7.81
CA ILE A 19 17.16 -10.49 -7.23
C ILE A 19 17.26 -9.45 -6.12
N PRO A 20 16.50 -8.34 -6.17
CA PRO A 20 16.53 -7.36 -5.08
C PRO A 20 16.23 -8.09 -3.78
N SER A 21 17.13 -8.00 -2.81
CA SER A 21 16.88 -8.53 -1.48
C SER A 21 15.57 -7.90 -0.99
N ARG A 22 14.59 -8.73 -0.65
CA ARG A 22 13.35 -8.24 -0.06
C ARG A 22 13.71 -7.52 1.23
N ILE A 23 13.41 -6.23 1.31
CA ILE A 23 13.49 -5.50 2.56
C ILE A 23 12.47 -6.15 3.49
N ASN A 24 12.95 -6.73 4.58
CA ASN A 24 12.06 -7.29 5.59
C ASN A 24 11.45 -6.12 6.39
N ILE A 25 10.24 -5.75 6.02
CA ILE A 25 9.48 -4.72 6.75
C ILE A 25 8.83 -5.40 7.95
N PRO A 26 9.03 -4.88 9.17
CA PRO A 26 8.36 -5.40 10.37
C PRO A 26 6.83 -5.36 10.19
N ASP A 27 6.13 -6.36 10.74
CA ASP A 27 4.67 -6.45 10.66
C ASP A 27 3.93 -5.45 11.57
N PHE A 28 4.67 -4.76 12.43
CA PHE A 28 4.13 -3.79 13.40
C PHE A 28 2.96 -4.30 14.25
N ALA A 29 2.85 -5.62 14.42
CA ALA A 29 1.76 -6.26 15.16
C ALA A 29 1.55 -5.68 16.57
N HIS A 30 2.61 -5.15 17.18
CA HIS A 30 2.55 -4.54 18.51
C HIS A 30 1.67 -3.28 18.58
N LEU A 31 1.39 -2.65 17.44
CA LEU A 31 0.49 -1.48 17.35
C LEU A 31 -0.99 -1.89 17.30
N LEU A 32 -1.30 -3.17 17.09
CA LEU A 32 -2.65 -3.69 17.07
C LEU A 32 -3.10 -4.17 18.46
N PRO A 33 -4.41 -4.16 18.75
CA PRO A 33 -4.97 -4.84 19.91
C PRO A 33 -4.50 -6.30 19.99
N PRO A 34 -4.25 -6.84 21.21
CA PRO A 34 -3.70 -8.18 21.39
C PRO A 34 -4.48 -9.27 20.65
N GLU A 35 -5.80 -9.14 20.58
CA GLU A 35 -6.74 -10.12 20.01
C GLU A 35 -6.57 -10.30 18.51
N ILE A 36 -6.07 -9.28 17.81
CA ILE A 36 -5.93 -9.29 16.36
C ILE A 36 -4.48 -9.31 15.85
N ARG A 37 -3.49 -9.29 16.77
CA ARG A 37 -2.05 -9.30 16.40
C ARG A 37 -1.63 -10.52 15.60
N SER A 38 -2.25 -11.66 15.87
CA SER A 38 -1.93 -12.90 15.16
C SER A 38 -2.27 -12.85 13.66
N PHE A 39 -3.22 -11.99 13.27
CA PHE A 39 -3.63 -11.86 11.88
C PHE A 39 -2.61 -11.18 10.96
N THR A 40 -1.54 -10.59 11.51
CA THR A 40 -0.42 -10.08 10.71
C THR A 40 0.45 -11.18 10.12
N LYS A 41 0.32 -12.41 10.61
CA LYS A 41 1.10 -13.58 10.16
C LYS A 41 0.24 -14.52 9.34
N THR A 42 0.90 -15.28 8.47
CA THR A 42 0.24 -16.39 7.79
C THR A 42 -0.05 -17.48 8.82
N ILE A 43 -1.31 -17.84 8.97
CA ILE A 43 -1.74 -19.00 9.75
C ILE A 43 -2.04 -20.11 8.73
N GLN A 44 -1.26 -21.16 8.80
CA GLN A 44 -1.49 -22.38 8.03
C GLN A 44 -2.12 -23.38 8.98
N ASP A 45 -3.38 -23.70 8.76
CA ASP A 45 -4.10 -24.73 9.46
C ASP A 45 -4.32 -25.90 8.51
N ASP A 46 -3.73 -27.05 8.82
CA ASP A 46 -3.82 -28.25 7.99
C ASP A 46 -5.26 -28.83 7.95
N GLU A 47 -6.12 -28.46 8.90
CA GLU A 47 -7.51 -28.90 8.96
C GLU A 47 -8.47 -28.05 8.09
N HIS A 48 -8.07 -26.82 7.71
CA HIS A 48 -8.91 -25.90 6.96
C HIS A 48 -8.23 -25.44 5.66
N LEU A 49 -7.95 -26.38 4.77
CA LEU A 49 -7.29 -26.12 3.48
C LEU A 49 -8.02 -25.14 2.56
N SER A 50 -9.29 -24.83 2.84
CA SER A 50 -10.09 -23.88 2.06
C SER A 50 -9.95 -22.42 2.52
N PHE A 51 -9.32 -22.16 3.66
CA PHE A 51 -9.16 -20.83 4.22
C PHE A 51 -7.73 -20.61 4.74
N LEU A 52 -6.81 -20.43 3.82
CA LEU A 52 -5.46 -19.99 4.17
C LEU A 52 -5.52 -18.52 4.53
N GLN A 53 -5.39 -18.19 5.80
CA GLN A 53 -5.13 -16.82 6.20
C GLN A 53 -3.69 -16.50 5.84
N GLY A 54 -3.50 -15.84 4.69
CA GLY A 54 -2.23 -15.25 4.34
C GLY A 54 -1.97 -14.04 5.24
N GLY A 55 -0.72 -13.82 5.64
CA GLY A 55 -0.30 -12.59 6.32
C GLY A 55 -0.37 -11.35 5.39
N GLY A 56 -1.31 -11.33 4.44
CA GLY A 56 -1.60 -10.37 3.39
C GLY A 56 -0.66 -9.17 3.29
N HIS A 57 0.09 -9.07 2.20
CA HIS A 57 1.03 -7.97 1.96
C HIS A 57 1.96 -7.64 3.17
N GLY A 58 2.53 -8.69 3.79
CA GLY A 58 3.43 -8.53 4.93
C GLY A 58 2.74 -8.14 6.24
N GLY A 59 1.46 -8.49 6.40
CA GLY A 59 0.70 -8.23 7.61
C GLY A 59 -0.06 -6.90 7.62
N SER A 60 -0.15 -6.20 6.50
CA SER A 60 -0.80 -4.87 6.44
C SER A 60 -2.34 -4.92 6.49
N HIS A 61 -2.97 -6.02 6.07
CA HIS A 61 -4.43 -6.11 6.02
C HIS A 61 -5.11 -5.89 7.39
N PRO A 62 -4.72 -6.54 8.49
CA PRO A 62 -5.32 -6.27 9.79
C PRO A 62 -5.13 -4.82 10.25
N HIS A 63 -4.03 -4.16 9.90
CA HIS A 63 -3.86 -2.73 10.20
C HIS A 63 -4.86 -1.86 9.45
N MET A 64 -5.08 -2.14 8.16
CA MET A 64 -6.04 -1.38 7.37
C MET A 64 -7.48 -1.57 7.87
N VAL A 65 -7.86 -2.81 8.19
CA VAL A 65 -9.19 -3.11 8.73
C VAL A 65 -9.37 -2.45 10.11
N HIS A 66 -8.36 -2.55 10.97
CA HIS A 66 -8.40 -1.94 12.30
C HIS A 66 -8.54 -0.42 12.22
N GLU A 67 -7.74 0.25 11.38
CA GLU A 67 -7.85 1.69 11.17
C GLU A 67 -9.25 2.10 10.67
N PHE A 68 -9.79 1.36 9.70
CA PHE A 68 -11.12 1.65 9.16
C PHE A 68 -12.22 1.51 10.21
N VAL A 69 -12.22 0.41 10.96
CA VAL A 69 -13.21 0.16 12.02
C VAL A 69 -13.10 1.19 13.14
N THR A 70 -11.86 1.50 13.55
CA THR A 70 -11.62 2.51 14.58
C THR A 70 -12.06 3.89 14.15
N ALA A 71 -11.77 4.27 12.90
CA ALA A 71 -12.22 5.55 12.34
C ALA A 71 -13.75 5.69 12.35
N LEU A 72 -14.47 4.60 12.00
CA LEU A 72 -15.94 4.59 12.08
C LEU A 72 -16.44 4.71 13.53
N ALA A 73 -15.81 4.01 14.47
CA ALA A 73 -16.20 4.05 15.88
C ALA A 73 -15.95 5.41 16.53
N GLU A 74 -14.92 6.12 16.08
CA GLU A 74 -14.50 7.44 16.56
C GLU A 74 -15.11 8.60 15.76
N ASP A 75 -15.94 8.32 14.75
CA ASP A 75 -16.55 9.30 13.85
C ASP A 75 -15.52 10.26 13.22
N ARG A 76 -14.42 9.69 12.74
CA ARG A 76 -13.34 10.40 12.04
C ARG A 76 -13.04 9.80 10.66
N GLU A 77 -12.34 10.55 9.84
CA GLU A 77 -11.83 10.00 8.58
C GLU A 77 -10.77 8.91 8.82
N PRO A 78 -10.84 7.79 8.07
CA PRO A 78 -9.79 6.78 8.09
C PRO A 78 -8.52 7.28 7.39
N TRP A 79 -7.38 6.70 7.75
CA TRP A 79 -6.10 6.94 7.08
C TRP A 79 -5.56 5.64 6.46
N PRO A 80 -5.29 5.61 5.15
CA PRO A 80 -5.58 6.65 4.16
C PRO A 80 -7.07 6.74 3.82
N ASN A 81 -7.56 7.94 3.51
CA ASN A 81 -8.90 8.14 2.97
C ASN A 81 -8.94 7.88 1.45
N ALA A 82 -10.15 7.92 0.87
CA ALA A 82 -10.35 7.65 -0.55
C ALA A 82 -9.55 8.59 -1.47
N VAL A 83 -9.43 9.87 -1.11
CA VAL A 83 -8.69 10.86 -1.91
C VAL A 83 -7.20 10.53 -1.92
N LYS A 84 -6.61 10.22 -0.77
CA LYS A 84 -5.20 9.83 -0.69
C LYS A 84 -4.94 8.54 -1.47
N SER A 85 -5.82 7.57 -1.33
CA SER A 85 -5.72 6.30 -2.06
C SER A 85 -5.82 6.50 -3.57
N ALA A 86 -6.72 7.38 -4.04
CA ALA A 86 -6.83 7.73 -5.45
C ALA A 86 -5.56 8.42 -5.96
N ASN A 87 -5.04 9.41 -5.23
CA ASN A 87 -3.80 10.11 -5.60
C ASN A 87 -2.61 9.15 -5.68
N TRP A 88 -2.48 8.20 -4.75
CA TRP A 88 -1.41 7.19 -4.80
C TRP A 88 -1.56 6.23 -5.98
N THR A 89 -2.78 5.78 -6.25
CA THR A 89 -3.06 4.87 -7.37
C THR A 89 -2.76 5.51 -8.72
N CYS A 90 -3.05 6.81 -8.87
CA CYS A 90 -2.77 7.55 -10.10
C CYS A 90 -1.30 7.60 -10.47
N LEU A 91 -0.38 7.56 -9.51
CA LEU A 91 1.04 7.49 -9.80
C LEU A 91 1.38 6.29 -10.70
N GLY A 92 0.87 5.10 -10.35
CA GLY A 92 1.09 3.89 -11.14
C GLY A 92 0.46 3.98 -12.53
N ILE A 93 -0.75 4.49 -12.63
CA ILE A 93 -1.47 4.65 -13.90
C ILE A 93 -0.74 5.63 -14.82
N CYS A 94 -0.37 6.80 -14.31
CA CYS A 94 0.34 7.80 -15.09
C CYS A 94 1.77 7.36 -15.45
N ALA A 95 2.44 6.59 -14.59
CA ALA A 95 3.73 6.00 -14.90
C ALA A 95 3.62 4.99 -16.06
N HIS A 96 2.58 4.15 -16.05
CA HIS A 96 2.30 3.24 -17.16
C HIS A 96 2.01 4.01 -18.46
N GLU A 97 1.16 5.03 -18.40
CA GLU A 97 0.86 5.88 -19.56
C GLU A 97 2.12 6.53 -20.13
N SER A 98 2.98 7.08 -19.28
CA SER A 98 4.28 7.64 -19.66
C SER A 98 5.15 6.59 -20.37
N ALA A 99 5.24 5.38 -19.80
CA ALA A 99 6.03 4.30 -20.39
C ALA A 99 5.52 3.90 -21.78
N MET A 100 4.20 3.80 -21.96
CA MET A 100 3.58 3.50 -23.27
C MET A 100 3.81 4.58 -24.31
N LYS A 101 4.08 5.81 -23.90
CA LYS A 101 4.38 6.97 -24.74
C LYS A 101 5.89 7.26 -24.86
N GLY A 102 6.74 6.27 -24.57
CA GLY A 102 8.19 6.39 -24.68
C GLY A 102 8.83 7.30 -23.64
N GLY A 103 8.21 7.48 -22.49
CA GLY A 103 8.72 8.30 -21.39
C GLY A 103 8.26 9.76 -21.44
N GLU A 104 7.20 10.07 -22.17
CA GLU A 104 6.62 11.40 -22.19
C GLU A 104 6.16 11.82 -20.78
N ARG A 105 6.26 13.12 -20.50
CA ARG A 105 5.78 13.70 -19.23
C ARG A 105 4.25 13.63 -19.19
N VAL A 106 3.71 12.90 -18.20
CA VAL A 106 2.28 12.84 -17.93
C VAL A 106 1.98 13.66 -16.67
N ARG A 107 0.96 14.51 -16.73
CA ARG A 107 0.53 15.28 -15.56
C ARG A 107 -0.28 14.40 -14.64
N LEU A 108 0.07 14.39 -13.36
CA LEU A 108 -0.72 13.71 -12.34
C LEU A 108 -2.01 14.49 -12.08
N PRO A 109 -3.17 13.83 -12.15
CA PRO A 109 -4.41 14.44 -11.68
C PRO A 109 -4.37 14.61 -10.16
N GLU A 110 -4.98 15.65 -9.65
CA GLU A 110 -5.15 15.88 -8.22
C GLU A 110 -6.61 15.67 -7.87
N PHE A 111 -6.88 14.73 -6.98
CA PHE A 111 -8.21 14.48 -6.46
C PHE A 111 -8.41 15.25 -5.16
N THR A 112 -9.56 15.89 -5.06
CA THR A 112 -9.98 16.62 -3.86
C THR A 112 -11.43 16.22 -3.54
N ILE A 113 -11.80 16.27 -2.27
CA ILE A 113 -13.21 16.20 -1.88
C ILE A 113 -13.76 17.60 -1.97
N GLU A 114 -14.76 17.80 -2.84
CA GLU A 114 -15.54 19.03 -2.78
C GLU A 114 -16.32 19.02 -1.45
N SER A 115 -16.00 19.94 -0.57
CA SER A 115 -16.80 20.17 0.63
C SER A 115 -18.20 20.58 0.16
N LYS A 116 -19.20 19.70 0.34
CA LYS A 116 -20.58 20.11 0.23
C LYS A 116 -20.83 21.18 1.29
N GLY A 117 -20.89 22.45 0.82
CA GLY A 117 -21.29 23.57 1.67
C GLY A 117 -22.74 23.44 2.16
#